data_f02917938cc2f9f723a4e2d0eb1ef56c
#
_entry.id   f02917938cc2f9f723a4e2d0eb1ef56c
#
_cell.length_a   1.000
_cell.length_b   1.000
_cell.length_c   1.000
_cell.angle_alpha   90.00
_cell.angle_beta   90.00
_cell.angle_gamma   90.00
#
_symmetry.space_group_name_H-M   'P 1'
#
loop_
_entity.id
_entity.type
_entity.pdbx_description
1 polymer ?
#
loop_
_entity_poly.entity_id
_entity_poly.type
_entity_poly.pdbx_seq_one_letter_code
_entity_poly.pdbx_strand_id
1 'polypeptide(L)'
;AHDEDVVVNTALPGKPQMLAFICPETQGSYRGFAYDAVAISYYNDAVLRLLDSSAFEGNASNYVIYPDGRVVIDNSVNRKETIYNFIAMLRDHSDLSEAQILELSNAFAQGSSGNMKVKLGDISYYLVYEDTAVQSWTMVGLVPVKIVNANLDKLWFHTVQIAAGIAAGLAVLAILLIVRRSHTTLRRKNTEISYRDELFQKLSLNVDDVFLMLDAETSKVDYVSPNIERLLGIPWREVRQNAFALDK
;
A
#
# COMPACT_ATOMS: atom_id res chain seq x y z
N ALA A 1 50.35 -25.87 13.39
CA ALA A 1 49.31 -26.87 13.56
C ALA A 1 48.00 -26.15 13.66
N HIS A 2 47.16 -26.25 12.65
CA HIS A 2 45.81 -25.69 12.68
C HIS A 2 44.89 -26.74 13.29
N ASP A 3 44.46 -26.48 14.50
CA ASP A 3 43.54 -27.30 15.27
C ASP A 3 42.09 -26.76 15.12
N GLU A 4 41.81 -26.08 13.99
CA GLU A 4 40.54 -25.49 13.69
C GLU A 4 39.86 -26.21 12.53
N ASP A 5 38.55 -26.44 12.66
CA ASP A 5 37.69 -26.95 11.59
C ASP A 5 37.77 -26.02 10.37
N VAL A 6 38.03 -26.58 9.22
CA VAL A 6 38.18 -25.82 7.97
C VAL A 6 37.05 -26.19 7.02
N VAL A 7 36.37 -25.19 6.48
CA VAL A 7 35.37 -25.38 5.43
C VAL A 7 35.96 -24.93 4.09
N VAL A 8 35.93 -25.81 3.10
CA VAL A 8 36.45 -25.52 1.77
C VAL A 8 35.32 -25.64 0.74
N ASN A 9 35.12 -24.58 -0.03
CA ASN A 9 34.27 -24.62 -1.20
C ASN A 9 35.14 -25.03 -2.41
N THR A 10 34.84 -26.19 -3.00
CA THR A 10 35.55 -26.70 -4.18
C THR A 10 34.85 -26.26 -5.46
N ALA A 11 35.27 -25.15 -6.05
CA ALA A 11 34.83 -24.73 -7.38
C ALA A 11 35.84 -25.21 -8.44
N LEU A 12 35.64 -26.42 -8.96
CA LEU A 12 36.44 -26.92 -10.07
C LEU A 12 35.67 -26.72 -11.40
N PRO A 13 36.33 -26.22 -12.46
CA PRO A 13 35.68 -26.03 -13.75
C PRO A 13 35.04 -27.33 -14.26
N GLY A 14 33.75 -27.26 -14.60
CA GLY A 14 33.00 -28.39 -15.17
C GLY A 14 32.58 -29.46 -14.15
N LYS A 15 32.80 -29.29 -12.87
CA LYS A 15 32.31 -30.19 -11.80
C LYS A 15 31.30 -29.46 -10.90
N PRO A 16 30.36 -30.20 -10.29
CA PRO A 16 29.47 -29.63 -9.30
C PRO A 16 30.27 -29.10 -8.11
N GLN A 17 29.93 -27.92 -7.64
CA GLN A 17 30.53 -27.37 -6.43
C GLN A 17 30.17 -28.22 -5.22
N MET A 18 31.15 -28.46 -4.37
CA MET A 18 31.01 -29.20 -3.12
C MET A 18 31.51 -28.36 -1.95
N LEU A 19 30.82 -28.42 -0.85
CA LEU A 19 31.25 -27.87 0.43
C LEU A 19 31.88 -29.01 1.24
N ALA A 20 33.14 -28.90 1.59
CA ALA A 20 33.86 -29.87 2.41
C ALA A 20 34.12 -29.29 3.80
N PHE A 21 33.62 -29.97 4.81
CA PHE A 21 33.94 -29.69 6.22
C PHE A 21 35.07 -30.61 6.62
N ILE A 22 36.19 -30.06 7.03
CA ILE A 22 37.40 -30.77 7.34
C ILE A 22 37.72 -30.55 8.83
N CYS A 23 37.63 -31.64 9.61
CA CYS A 23 38.07 -31.66 11.01
C CYS A 23 39.47 -32.26 11.07
N PRO A 24 40.48 -31.49 11.47
CA PRO A 24 41.83 -32.02 11.73
C PRO A 24 41.79 -33.01 12.90
N GLU A 25 42.54 -34.11 12.79
CA GLU A 25 42.69 -35.10 13.83
C GLU A 25 44.16 -35.43 14.04
N THR A 26 44.69 -35.20 15.24
CA THR A 26 46.13 -35.26 15.50
C THR A 26 46.74 -36.66 15.58
N GLN A 27 45.96 -37.73 15.69
CA GLN A 27 46.42 -39.12 15.73
C GLN A 27 45.30 -40.13 15.37
N GLY A 28 44.54 -39.84 14.32
CA GLY A 28 43.47 -40.70 13.87
C GLY A 28 43.99 -42.00 13.25
N SER A 29 43.35 -43.12 13.56
CA SER A 29 43.62 -44.41 12.91
C SER A 29 42.33 -45.15 12.64
N TYR A 30 42.16 -45.61 11.39
CA TYR A 30 41.01 -46.43 11.00
C TYR A 30 41.47 -47.60 10.19
N ARG A 31 41.18 -48.84 10.64
CA ARG A 31 41.58 -50.09 10.02
C ARG A 31 43.05 -50.22 9.71
N GLY A 32 43.91 -49.64 10.59
CA GLY A 32 45.39 -49.67 10.45
C GLY A 32 45.98 -48.58 9.55
N PHE A 33 45.14 -47.68 9.01
CA PHE A 33 45.61 -46.50 8.28
C PHE A 33 45.54 -45.29 9.19
N ALA A 34 46.68 -44.57 9.29
CA ALA A 34 46.75 -43.27 9.97
C ALA A 34 46.13 -42.19 9.07
N TYR A 35 45.41 -41.25 9.66
CA TYR A 35 44.87 -40.08 8.98
C TYR A 35 45.03 -38.84 9.86
N ASP A 36 45.20 -37.68 9.21
CA ASP A 36 45.40 -36.40 9.87
C ASP A 36 44.14 -35.51 9.86
N ALA A 37 43.13 -35.91 9.14
CA ALA A 37 41.85 -35.18 9.07
C ALA A 37 40.72 -36.08 8.62
N VAL A 38 39.49 -35.74 9.06
CA VAL A 38 38.23 -36.31 8.55
C VAL A 38 37.50 -35.21 7.78
N ALA A 39 37.07 -35.53 6.56
CA ALA A 39 36.29 -34.59 5.74
C ALA A 39 34.94 -35.15 5.39
N ILE A 40 33.90 -34.34 5.52
CA ILE A 40 32.54 -34.61 5.03
C ILE A 40 32.22 -33.60 3.93
N SER A 41 31.83 -34.11 2.76
CA SER A 41 31.51 -33.25 1.61
C SER A 41 30.03 -33.33 1.27
N TYR A 42 29.43 -32.20 1.00
CA TYR A 42 28.05 -32.05 0.51
C TYR A 42 28.05 -31.39 -0.85
N TYR A 43 27.18 -31.79 -1.73
CA TYR A 43 26.91 -31.04 -2.96
C TYR A 43 26.30 -29.69 -2.59
N ASN A 44 26.79 -28.63 -3.22
CA ASN A 44 26.37 -27.27 -2.94
C ASN A 44 24.85 -27.10 -3.15
N ASP A 45 24.27 -27.78 -4.14
CA ASP A 45 22.82 -27.74 -4.41
C ASP A 45 21.94 -28.18 -3.22
N ALA A 46 22.44 -29.07 -2.36
CA ALA A 46 21.70 -29.47 -1.16
C ALA A 46 21.66 -28.34 -0.12
N VAL A 47 22.75 -27.59 0.02
CA VAL A 47 22.87 -26.45 0.94
C VAL A 47 22.16 -25.23 0.36
N LEU A 48 22.25 -25.01 -0.95
CA LEU A 48 21.58 -23.92 -1.64
C LEU A 48 20.06 -23.95 -1.50
N ARG A 49 19.46 -25.15 -1.43
CA ARG A 49 18.00 -25.28 -1.17
C ARG A 49 17.59 -24.78 0.21
N LEU A 50 18.48 -24.78 1.17
CA LEU A 50 18.24 -24.23 2.51
C LEU A 50 18.27 -22.68 2.51
N LEU A 51 18.97 -22.11 1.53
CA LEU A 51 19.10 -20.66 1.32
C LEU A 51 18.16 -20.14 0.22
N ASP A 52 17.11 -20.94 -0.12
CA ASP A 52 16.18 -20.57 -1.19
C ASP A 52 15.45 -19.26 -0.85
N SER A 53 15.60 -18.28 -1.75
CA SER A 53 15.02 -16.95 -1.62
C SER A 53 13.64 -16.82 -2.30
N SER A 54 12.80 -17.85 -2.18
CA SER A 54 11.43 -17.83 -2.73
C SER A 54 10.61 -16.61 -2.30
N ALA A 55 10.94 -16.00 -1.15
CA ALA A 55 10.29 -14.79 -0.63
C ALA A 55 10.33 -13.57 -1.58
N PHE A 56 11.33 -13.50 -2.47
CA PHE A 56 11.48 -12.41 -3.45
C PHE A 56 11.35 -12.89 -4.89
N GLU A 57 10.50 -13.88 -5.12
CA GLU A 57 10.27 -14.48 -6.46
C GLU A 57 11.57 -15.02 -7.09
N GLY A 58 12.54 -15.43 -6.27
CA GLY A 58 13.85 -15.90 -6.72
C GLY A 58 14.81 -14.80 -7.19
N ASN A 59 14.49 -13.52 -6.94
CA ASN A 59 15.34 -12.40 -7.38
C ASN A 59 16.36 -11.93 -6.35
N ALA A 60 16.41 -12.53 -5.17
CA ALA A 60 17.42 -12.24 -4.16
C ALA A 60 18.65 -13.13 -4.36
N SER A 61 19.84 -12.56 -4.20
CA SER A 61 21.09 -13.30 -4.13
C SER A 61 21.52 -13.42 -2.68
N ASN A 62 21.81 -14.64 -2.23
CA ASN A 62 22.23 -14.91 -0.86
C ASN A 62 23.64 -15.48 -0.85
N TYR A 63 24.44 -15.00 0.07
CA TYR A 63 25.82 -15.44 0.29
C TYR A 63 26.02 -15.81 1.75
N VAL A 64 26.86 -16.78 2.00
CA VAL A 64 27.47 -17.01 3.31
C VAL A 64 28.95 -16.72 3.18
N ILE A 65 29.46 -15.87 4.04
CA ILE A 65 30.84 -15.40 3.97
C ILE A 65 31.58 -15.57 5.30
N TYR A 66 32.87 -15.69 5.23
CA TYR A 66 33.77 -15.55 6.38
C TYR A 66 33.90 -14.08 6.82
N PRO A 67 34.43 -13.83 8.05
CA PRO A 67 34.71 -12.47 8.53
C PRO A 67 35.62 -11.65 7.62
N ASP A 68 36.50 -12.31 6.86
CA ASP A 68 37.42 -11.68 5.89
C ASP A 68 36.79 -11.45 4.51
N GLY A 69 35.49 -11.73 4.36
CA GLY A 69 34.73 -11.55 3.12
C GLY A 69 34.84 -12.69 2.12
N ARG A 70 35.62 -13.75 2.37
CA ARG A 70 35.67 -14.93 1.50
C ARG A 70 34.31 -15.62 1.46
N VAL A 71 33.85 -15.98 0.25
CA VAL A 71 32.56 -16.60 0.04
C VAL A 71 32.64 -18.09 0.32
N VAL A 72 31.80 -18.57 1.25
CA VAL A 72 31.60 -19.98 1.57
C VAL A 72 30.53 -20.58 0.67
N ILE A 73 29.39 -19.90 0.56
CA ILE A 73 28.24 -20.32 -0.24
C ILE A 73 27.79 -19.15 -1.10
N ASP A 74 27.60 -19.39 -2.38
CA ASP A 74 27.07 -18.44 -3.37
C ASP A 74 25.76 -18.98 -3.94
N ASN A 75 24.65 -18.37 -3.56
CA ASN A 75 23.32 -18.59 -4.14
C ASN A 75 22.87 -17.34 -4.90
N SER A 76 23.73 -16.83 -5.79
CA SER A 76 23.38 -15.71 -6.64
C SER A 76 22.48 -16.10 -7.81
N VAL A 77 21.52 -15.24 -8.13
CA VAL A 77 20.58 -15.43 -9.26
C VAL A 77 21.31 -15.36 -10.61
N ASN A 78 22.32 -14.52 -10.72
CA ASN A 78 23.13 -14.30 -11.93
C ASN A 78 24.53 -14.89 -11.79
N ARG A 79 24.67 -16.22 -11.94
CA ARG A 79 25.95 -16.93 -11.85
C ARG A 79 26.83 -16.75 -13.11
N LYS A 80 27.06 -15.52 -13.55
CA LYS A 80 27.97 -15.29 -14.68
C LYS A 80 29.43 -15.43 -14.28
N GLU A 81 29.76 -15.10 -13.03
CA GLU A 81 31.12 -15.15 -12.47
C GLU A 81 31.05 -15.68 -11.03
N THR A 82 32.02 -16.50 -10.63
CA THR A 82 32.13 -17.00 -9.26
C THR A 82 32.74 -15.91 -8.40
N ILE A 83 32.04 -15.51 -7.36
CA ILE A 83 32.52 -14.50 -6.40
C ILE A 83 33.32 -15.24 -5.31
N TYR A 84 34.62 -15.02 -5.26
CA TYR A 84 35.52 -15.60 -4.25
C TYR A 84 35.57 -14.77 -2.96
N ASN A 85 35.48 -13.45 -3.09
CA ASN A 85 35.45 -12.53 -1.96
C ASN A 85 34.44 -11.44 -2.17
N PHE A 86 33.47 -11.35 -1.25
CA PHE A 86 32.34 -10.44 -1.32
C PHE A 86 32.78 -8.98 -1.14
N ILE A 87 33.73 -8.70 -0.25
CA ILE A 87 34.26 -7.34 -0.03
C ILE A 87 35.01 -6.85 -1.26
N ALA A 88 35.80 -7.71 -1.91
CA ALA A 88 36.49 -7.34 -3.15
C ALA A 88 35.47 -7.05 -4.26
N MET A 89 34.44 -7.88 -4.40
CA MET A 89 33.35 -7.65 -5.36
C MET A 89 32.63 -6.31 -5.13
N LEU A 90 32.34 -5.95 -3.88
CA LEU A 90 31.76 -4.65 -3.57
C LEU A 90 32.70 -3.49 -3.92
N ARG A 91 33.99 -3.61 -3.63
CA ARG A 91 34.99 -2.59 -3.95
C ARG A 91 35.09 -2.33 -5.45
N ASP A 92 35.03 -3.38 -6.26
CA ASP A 92 35.26 -3.29 -7.70
C ASP A 92 33.98 -2.88 -8.47
N HIS A 93 32.78 -3.18 -7.93
CA HIS A 93 31.54 -3.08 -8.70
C HIS A 93 30.46 -2.21 -8.04
N SER A 94 30.67 -1.70 -6.81
CA SER A 94 29.66 -0.89 -6.15
C SER A 94 29.99 0.61 -6.15
N ASP A 95 28.99 1.42 -5.78
CA ASP A 95 29.11 2.85 -5.55
C ASP A 95 29.58 3.22 -4.12
N LEU A 96 29.98 2.20 -3.32
CA LEU A 96 30.41 2.42 -1.96
C LEU A 96 31.81 3.07 -1.90
N SER A 97 31.97 4.02 -1.00
CA SER A 97 33.28 4.58 -0.68
C SER A 97 34.14 3.59 0.10
N GLU A 98 35.47 3.75 0.04
CA GLU A 98 36.41 2.91 0.83
C GLU A 98 36.10 2.96 2.34
N ALA A 99 35.60 4.08 2.87
CA ALA A 99 35.19 4.19 4.27
C ALA A 99 33.99 3.28 4.59
N GLN A 100 32.99 3.22 3.71
CA GLN A 100 31.82 2.34 3.86
C GLN A 100 32.18 0.87 3.71
N ILE A 101 33.10 0.55 2.79
CA ILE A 101 33.62 -0.82 2.62
C ILE A 101 34.37 -1.26 3.87
N LEU A 102 35.20 -0.37 4.45
CA LEU A 102 35.90 -0.66 5.70
C LEU A 102 34.96 -0.85 6.88
N GLU A 103 33.93 -0.02 6.99
CA GLU A 103 32.85 -0.15 7.99
C GLU A 103 32.15 -1.51 7.88
N LEU A 104 31.77 -1.90 6.64
CA LEU A 104 31.13 -3.19 6.37
C LEU A 104 32.06 -4.37 6.70
N SER A 105 33.34 -4.28 6.32
CA SER A 105 34.34 -5.29 6.65
C SER A 105 34.51 -5.46 8.16
N ASN A 106 34.52 -4.35 8.90
CA ASN A 106 34.60 -4.39 10.37
C ASN A 106 33.31 -4.99 10.97
N ALA A 107 32.13 -4.69 10.41
CA ALA A 107 30.88 -5.28 10.83
C ALA A 107 30.86 -6.80 10.66
N PHE A 108 31.37 -7.31 9.54
CA PHE A 108 31.53 -8.76 9.31
C PHE A 108 32.52 -9.40 10.30
N ALA A 109 33.67 -8.74 10.54
CA ALA A 109 34.67 -9.23 11.48
C ALA A 109 34.15 -9.27 12.94
N GLN A 110 33.18 -8.41 13.29
CA GLN A 110 32.61 -8.34 14.63
C GLN A 110 31.31 -9.17 14.79
N GLY A 111 30.84 -9.85 13.75
CA GLY A 111 29.58 -10.57 13.76
C GLY A 111 28.38 -9.65 13.96
N SER A 112 28.44 -8.44 13.43
CA SER A 112 27.34 -7.47 13.55
C SER A 112 26.29 -7.70 12.45
N SER A 113 25.02 -7.41 12.78
CA SER A 113 23.91 -7.43 11.81
C SER A 113 23.58 -6.01 11.36
N GLY A 114 23.12 -5.86 10.12
CA GLY A 114 22.74 -4.56 9.60
C GLY A 114 22.18 -4.60 8.18
N ASN A 115 21.89 -3.41 7.68
CA ASN A 115 21.46 -3.24 6.30
C ASN A 115 21.93 -1.91 5.73
N MET A 116 22.11 -1.88 4.42
CA MET A 116 22.41 -0.66 3.68
C MET A 116 21.92 -0.75 2.25
N LYS A 117 21.82 0.40 1.59
CA LYS A 117 21.54 0.44 0.16
C LYS A 117 22.84 0.55 -0.60
N VAL A 118 23.01 -0.30 -1.63
CA VAL A 118 24.21 -0.35 -2.47
C VAL A 118 23.78 -0.40 -3.93
N LYS A 119 24.54 0.26 -4.79
CA LYS A 119 24.35 0.16 -6.23
C LYS A 119 25.49 -0.69 -6.81
N LEU A 120 25.13 -1.79 -7.48
CA LEU A 120 26.05 -2.67 -8.20
C LEU A 120 25.81 -2.49 -9.71
N GLY A 121 26.76 -1.88 -10.40
CA GLY A 121 26.57 -1.46 -11.77
C GLY A 121 25.38 -0.49 -11.89
N ASP A 122 24.36 -0.84 -12.68
CA ASP A 122 23.18 -0.01 -12.89
C ASP A 122 22.00 -0.34 -11.96
N ILE A 123 22.12 -1.37 -11.13
CA ILE A 123 21.02 -1.87 -10.29
C ILE A 123 21.28 -1.50 -8.83
N SER A 124 20.25 -0.94 -8.18
CA SER A 124 20.27 -0.68 -6.73
C SER A 124 19.72 -1.88 -5.96
N TYR A 125 20.42 -2.25 -4.91
CA TYR A 125 20.08 -3.36 -4.01
C TYR A 125 19.97 -2.87 -2.57
N TYR A 126 19.14 -3.56 -1.79
CA TYR A 126 19.27 -3.60 -0.34
C TYR A 126 20.23 -4.75 -0.01
N LEU A 127 21.31 -4.41 0.63
CA LEU A 127 22.26 -5.33 1.23
C LEU A 127 21.88 -5.50 2.70
N VAL A 128 21.58 -6.74 3.10
CA VAL A 128 21.25 -7.10 4.47
C VAL A 128 22.26 -8.14 4.91
N TYR A 129 22.78 -8.02 6.12
CA TYR A 129 23.74 -8.99 6.65
C TYR A 129 23.45 -9.31 8.11
N GLU A 130 23.67 -10.57 8.47
CA GLU A 130 23.39 -11.10 9.80
C GLU A 130 24.41 -12.19 10.17
N ASP A 131 24.88 -12.16 11.43
CA ASP A 131 25.73 -13.22 11.96
C ASP A 131 24.92 -14.52 12.11
N THR A 132 25.49 -15.64 11.66
CA THR A 132 24.82 -16.95 11.73
C THR A 132 25.02 -17.66 13.07
N ALA A 133 25.83 -17.12 13.97
CA ALA A 133 26.30 -17.75 15.21
C ALA A 133 27.03 -19.11 14.98
N VAL A 134 27.37 -19.44 13.73
CA VAL A 134 28.08 -20.67 13.35
C VAL A 134 29.41 -20.26 12.73
N GLN A 135 30.51 -20.68 13.31
CA GLN A 135 31.87 -20.45 12.82
C GLN A 135 32.18 -18.99 12.41
N SER A 136 31.53 -18.01 13.09
CA SER A 136 31.62 -16.58 12.77
C SER A 136 31.22 -16.26 11.29
N TRP A 137 30.38 -17.06 10.68
CA TRP A 137 29.90 -16.79 9.33
C TRP A 137 28.85 -15.68 9.34
N THR A 138 28.88 -14.86 8.33
CA THR A 138 27.87 -13.86 8.08
C THR A 138 27.03 -14.25 6.87
N MET A 139 25.71 -14.26 7.02
CA MET A 139 24.78 -14.38 5.92
C MET A 139 24.55 -13.02 5.31
N VAL A 140 24.69 -12.90 3.99
CA VAL A 140 24.50 -11.65 3.25
C VAL A 140 23.46 -11.85 2.17
N GLY A 141 22.43 -11.01 2.17
CA GLY A 141 21.38 -10.96 1.17
C GLY A 141 21.46 -9.69 0.33
N LEU A 142 21.36 -9.84 -0.99
CA LEU A 142 21.21 -8.73 -1.94
C LEU A 142 19.83 -8.82 -2.59
N VAL A 143 18.96 -7.86 -2.31
CA VAL A 143 17.61 -7.80 -2.84
C VAL A 143 17.46 -6.56 -3.73
N PRO A 144 17.09 -6.70 -5.02
CA PRO A 144 16.89 -5.55 -5.88
C PRO A 144 15.81 -4.61 -5.33
N VAL A 145 16.11 -3.32 -5.20
CA VAL A 145 15.18 -2.29 -4.69
C VAL A 145 13.89 -2.27 -5.51
N LYS A 146 13.99 -2.49 -6.83
CA LYS A 146 12.83 -2.52 -7.72
C LYS A 146 11.82 -3.62 -7.33
N ILE A 147 12.30 -4.78 -6.90
CA ILE A 147 11.44 -5.92 -6.50
C ILE A 147 10.72 -5.60 -5.18
N VAL A 148 11.45 -5.02 -4.22
CA VAL A 148 10.86 -4.60 -2.93
C VAL A 148 9.79 -3.53 -3.14
N ASN A 149 10.09 -2.51 -3.96
CA ASN A 149 9.15 -1.42 -4.23
C ASN A 149 7.93 -1.89 -5.03
N ALA A 150 8.10 -2.78 -6.01
CA ALA A 150 6.97 -3.30 -6.79
C ALA A 150 5.91 -4.02 -5.93
N ASN A 151 6.34 -4.70 -4.87
CA ASN A 151 5.43 -5.33 -3.93
C ASN A 151 4.73 -4.30 -3.03
N LEU A 152 5.43 -3.23 -2.63
CA LEU A 152 4.84 -2.11 -1.88
C LEU A 152 3.82 -1.33 -2.72
N ASP A 153 4.11 -1.09 -3.99
CA ASP A 153 3.21 -0.39 -4.92
C ASP A 153 1.89 -1.15 -5.13
N LYS A 154 1.93 -2.47 -5.24
CA LYS A 154 0.72 -3.31 -5.33
C LYS A 154 -0.14 -3.17 -4.06
N LEU A 155 0.46 -3.25 -2.88
CA LEU A 155 -0.26 -3.09 -1.61
C LEU A 155 -0.86 -1.69 -1.47
N TRP A 156 -0.12 -0.65 -1.83
CA TRP A 156 -0.58 0.73 -1.82
C TRP A 156 -1.78 0.94 -2.74
N PHE A 157 -1.72 0.42 -3.96
CA PHE A 157 -2.81 0.51 -4.94
C PHE A 157 -4.11 -0.12 -4.43
N HIS A 158 -4.05 -1.32 -3.85
CA HIS A 158 -5.22 -1.96 -3.25
C HIS A 158 -5.79 -1.18 -2.08
N THR A 159 -4.93 -0.63 -1.22
CA THR A 159 -5.36 0.17 -0.07
C THR A 159 -6.09 1.43 -0.53
N VAL A 160 -5.57 2.13 -1.53
CA VAL A 160 -6.20 3.32 -2.12
C VAL A 160 -7.54 2.99 -2.77
N GLN A 161 -7.66 1.88 -3.50
CA GLN A 161 -8.93 1.45 -4.08
C GLN A 161 -10.01 1.17 -3.03
N ILE A 162 -9.66 0.48 -1.94
CA ILE A 162 -10.58 0.20 -0.84
C ILE A 162 -11.03 1.50 -0.18
N ALA A 163 -10.10 2.42 0.11
CA ALA A 163 -10.42 3.72 0.70
C ALA A 163 -11.33 4.57 -0.20
N ALA A 164 -11.06 4.59 -1.50
CA ALA A 164 -11.91 5.28 -2.49
C ALA A 164 -13.32 4.66 -2.56
N GLY A 165 -13.43 3.35 -2.52
CA GLY A 165 -14.71 2.64 -2.49
C GLY A 165 -15.55 2.99 -1.25
N ILE A 166 -14.93 3.02 -0.07
CA ILE A 166 -15.60 3.43 1.18
C ILE A 166 -16.06 4.89 1.09
N ALA A 167 -15.21 5.80 0.61
CA ALA A 167 -15.55 7.22 0.46
C ALA A 167 -16.73 7.42 -0.50
N ALA A 168 -16.74 6.73 -1.63
CA ALA A 168 -17.84 6.77 -2.59
C ALA A 168 -19.16 6.24 -1.98
N GLY A 169 -19.10 5.13 -1.23
CA GLY A 169 -20.26 4.58 -0.52
C GLY A 169 -20.85 5.56 0.50
N LEU A 170 -20.00 6.22 1.29
CA LEU A 170 -20.43 7.25 2.24
C LEU A 170 -21.05 8.47 1.55
N ALA A 171 -20.49 8.90 0.41
CA ALA A 171 -21.03 10.01 -0.37
C ALA A 171 -22.43 9.68 -0.90
N VAL A 172 -22.64 8.48 -1.46
CA VAL A 172 -23.96 8.02 -1.92
C VAL A 172 -24.95 7.98 -0.76
N LEU A 173 -24.56 7.44 0.40
CA LEU A 173 -25.40 7.41 1.59
C LEU A 173 -25.80 8.82 2.05
N ALA A 174 -24.85 9.76 2.07
CA ALA A 174 -25.11 11.15 2.43
C ALA A 174 -26.11 11.81 1.46
N ILE A 175 -25.97 11.61 0.15
CA ILE A 175 -26.89 12.10 -0.87
C ILE A 175 -28.29 11.53 -0.65
N LEU A 176 -28.42 10.23 -0.42
CA LEU A 176 -29.71 9.58 -0.16
C LEU A 176 -30.39 10.16 1.09
N LEU A 177 -29.64 10.41 2.16
CA LEU A 177 -30.16 11.03 3.38
C LEU A 177 -30.63 12.47 3.16
N ILE A 178 -29.88 13.27 2.39
CA ILE A 178 -30.24 14.65 2.03
C ILE A 178 -31.51 14.65 1.19
N VAL A 179 -31.57 13.82 0.16
CA VAL A 179 -32.77 13.70 -0.72
C VAL A 179 -33.99 13.28 0.11
N ARG A 180 -33.85 12.29 0.98
CA ARG A 180 -34.95 11.83 1.84
C ARG A 180 -35.43 12.93 2.80
N ARG A 181 -34.53 13.70 3.40
CA ARG A 181 -34.90 14.86 4.22
C ARG A 181 -35.59 15.96 3.41
N SER A 182 -35.07 16.29 2.24
CA SER A 182 -35.65 17.32 1.36
C SER A 182 -37.09 16.95 0.95
N HIS A 183 -37.34 15.70 0.55
CA HIS A 183 -38.66 15.22 0.21
C HIS A 183 -39.67 15.32 1.37
N THR A 184 -39.26 15.01 2.59
CA THR A 184 -40.12 15.11 3.77
C THR A 184 -40.45 16.55 4.12
N THR A 185 -39.47 17.46 3.98
CA THR A 185 -39.68 18.90 4.25
C THR A 185 -40.55 19.57 3.21
N LEU A 186 -40.36 19.25 1.93
CA LEU A 186 -41.22 19.75 0.84
C LEU A 186 -42.68 19.28 0.98
N ARG A 187 -42.92 18.00 1.31
CA ARG A 187 -44.27 17.48 1.56
C ARG A 187 -44.96 18.23 2.71
N ARG A 188 -44.29 18.49 3.82
CA ARG A 188 -44.85 19.24 4.95
C ARG A 188 -45.21 20.66 4.57
N LYS A 189 -44.35 21.39 3.85
CA LYS A 189 -44.64 22.74 3.38
C LYS A 189 -45.82 22.81 2.42
N ASN A 190 -45.89 21.89 1.46
CA ASN A 190 -47.00 21.82 0.53
C ASN A 190 -48.34 21.52 1.23
N THR A 191 -48.34 20.61 2.22
CA THR A 191 -49.57 20.30 2.99
C THR A 191 -50.03 21.52 3.81
N GLU A 192 -49.10 22.27 4.41
CA GLU A 192 -49.42 23.48 5.17
C GLU A 192 -49.98 24.59 4.28
N ILE A 193 -49.41 24.80 3.10
CA ILE A 193 -49.92 25.77 2.11
C ILE A 193 -51.32 25.36 1.66
N SER A 194 -51.53 24.11 1.28
CA SER A 194 -52.85 23.61 0.85
C SER A 194 -53.91 23.74 1.94
N TYR A 195 -53.57 23.46 3.19
CA TYR A 195 -54.45 23.61 4.32
C TYR A 195 -54.85 25.08 4.58
N ARG A 196 -53.91 26.01 4.47
CA ARG A 196 -54.17 27.45 4.58
C ARG A 196 -55.08 27.95 3.47
N ASP A 197 -54.84 27.51 2.23
CA ASP A 197 -55.71 27.88 1.10
C ASP A 197 -57.12 27.35 1.26
N GLU A 198 -57.30 26.11 1.71
CA GLU A 198 -58.63 25.52 1.97
C GLU A 198 -59.38 26.24 3.11
N LEU A 199 -58.64 26.58 4.19
CA LEU A 199 -59.19 27.41 5.28
C LEU A 199 -59.63 28.79 4.79
N PHE A 200 -58.82 29.45 3.98
CA PHE A 200 -59.12 30.74 3.40
C PHE A 200 -60.34 30.71 2.50
N GLN A 201 -60.45 29.69 1.66
CA GLN A 201 -61.65 29.47 0.82
C GLN A 201 -62.90 29.22 1.63
N LYS A 202 -62.85 28.35 2.65
CA LYS A 202 -64.04 28.09 3.53
C LYS A 202 -64.45 29.29 4.33
N LEU A 203 -63.51 30.07 4.82
CA LEU A 203 -63.82 31.33 5.52
C LEU A 203 -64.46 32.33 4.55
N SER A 204 -63.89 32.52 3.37
CA SER A 204 -64.39 33.44 2.35
C SER A 204 -65.82 33.13 1.85
N LEU A 205 -66.23 31.86 1.85
CA LEU A 205 -67.53 31.44 1.42
C LEU A 205 -68.66 31.67 2.48
N ASN A 206 -68.24 31.67 3.77
CA ASN A 206 -69.18 31.71 4.89
C ASN A 206 -69.33 33.09 5.56
N VAL A 207 -68.60 34.11 5.09
CA VAL A 207 -68.59 35.46 5.60
C VAL A 207 -69.35 36.37 4.58
N ASP A 208 -70.15 37.30 5.04
CA ASP A 208 -70.79 38.26 4.19
C ASP A 208 -69.95 39.49 3.81
N ASP A 209 -68.64 39.32 3.95
CA ASP A 209 -67.65 40.31 3.53
C ASP A 209 -66.81 39.83 2.32
N VAL A 210 -66.47 40.73 1.41
CA VAL A 210 -65.61 40.48 0.27
C VAL A 210 -64.16 40.81 0.62
N PHE A 211 -63.28 39.82 0.46
CA PHE A 211 -61.83 40.03 0.67
C PHE A 211 -61.11 40.22 -0.67
N LEU A 212 -60.35 41.31 -0.74
CA LEU A 212 -59.50 41.63 -1.88
C LEU A 212 -58.06 41.80 -1.41
N MET A 213 -57.11 41.14 -2.09
CA MET A 213 -55.70 41.35 -1.84
C MET A 213 -55.08 41.96 -3.09
N LEU A 214 -54.39 43.08 -2.89
CA LEU A 214 -53.71 43.83 -3.94
C LEU A 214 -52.24 43.82 -3.65
N ASP A 215 -51.42 43.62 -4.68
CA ASP A 215 -50.01 43.88 -4.62
C ASP A 215 -49.76 45.39 -4.52
N ALA A 216 -49.02 45.83 -3.47
CA ALA A 216 -48.83 47.23 -3.18
C ALA A 216 -47.93 48.00 -4.20
N GLU A 217 -47.10 47.26 -4.93
CA GLU A 217 -46.20 47.86 -5.91
C GLU A 217 -46.80 47.92 -7.30
N THR A 218 -47.49 46.83 -7.70
CA THR A 218 -48.03 46.69 -9.07
C THR A 218 -49.51 47.00 -9.19
N SER A 219 -50.20 47.22 -8.08
CA SER A 219 -51.68 47.40 -8.00
C SER A 219 -52.47 46.27 -8.68
N LYS A 220 -51.84 45.10 -8.87
CA LYS A 220 -52.51 43.92 -9.38
C LYS A 220 -53.30 43.22 -8.29
N VAL A 221 -54.43 42.62 -8.67
CA VAL A 221 -55.24 41.84 -7.76
C VAL A 221 -54.67 40.44 -7.66
N ASP A 222 -54.09 40.12 -6.49
CA ASP A 222 -53.52 38.78 -6.20
C ASP A 222 -54.60 37.78 -5.78
N TYR A 223 -55.59 38.27 -5.04
CA TYR A 223 -56.68 37.42 -4.57
C TYR A 223 -58.02 38.18 -4.52
N VAL A 224 -59.07 37.50 -4.91
CA VAL A 224 -60.48 37.93 -4.78
C VAL A 224 -61.26 36.79 -4.15
N SER A 225 -62.04 37.06 -3.12
CA SER A 225 -62.85 36.05 -2.47
C SER A 225 -63.98 35.57 -3.41
N PRO A 226 -64.23 34.26 -3.51
CA PRO A 226 -65.24 33.71 -4.42
C PRO A 226 -66.66 34.20 -4.16
N ASN A 227 -66.99 34.69 -2.95
CA ASN A 227 -68.34 35.21 -2.59
C ASN A 227 -68.66 36.55 -3.22
N ILE A 228 -67.68 37.18 -3.93
CA ILE A 228 -67.93 38.46 -4.64
C ILE A 228 -69.09 38.37 -5.66
N GLU A 229 -69.19 37.24 -6.36
CA GLU A 229 -70.29 37.00 -7.31
C GLU A 229 -71.61 36.91 -6.59
N ARG A 230 -71.65 36.31 -5.41
CA ARG A 230 -72.86 36.19 -4.59
C ARG A 230 -73.32 37.50 -3.99
N LEU A 231 -72.35 38.31 -3.49
CA LEU A 231 -72.64 39.52 -2.72
C LEU A 231 -72.79 40.76 -3.59
N LEU A 232 -71.93 40.89 -4.63
CA LEU A 232 -71.89 42.07 -5.48
C LEU A 232 -72.42 41.82 -6.92
N GLY A 233 -72.69 40.57 -7.29
CA GLY A 233 -73.10 40.22 -8.63
C GLY A 233 -72.04 40.36 -9.72
N ILE A 234 -70.78 40.53 -9.35
CA ILE A 234 -69.68 40.78 -10.27
C ILE A 234 -68.86 39.46 -10.40
N PRO A 235 -68.59 38.97 -11.60
CA PRO A 235 -67.76 37.78 -11.77
C PRO A 235 -66.34 38.01 -11.23
N TRP A 236 -65.87 37.10 -10.37
CA TRP A 236 -64.53 37.23 -9.74
C TRP A 236 -63.38 37.35 -10.76
N ARG A 237 -63.55 36.78 -11.96
CA ARG A 237 -62.58 36.84 -13.05
C ARG A 237 -62.42 38.27 -13.60
N GLU A 238 -63.48 39.05 -13.63
CA GLU A 238 -63.48 40.43 -14.11
C GLU A 238 -62.71 41.33 -13.14
N VAL A 239 -62.92 41.17 -11.83
CA VAL A 239 -62.23 41.90 -10.78
C VAL A 239 -60.74 41.55 -10.74
N ARG A 240 -60.40 40.27 -10.97
CA ARG A 240 -58.99 39.84 -10.99
C ARG A 240 -58.22 40.42 -12.16
N GLN A 241 -58.87 40.72 -13.27
CA GLN A 241 -58.23 41.33 -14.43
C GLN A 241 -58.15 42.88 -14.29
N ASN A 242 -59.09 43.46 -13.63
CA ASN A 242 -59.14 44.92 -13.42
C ASN A 242 -59.81 45.23 -12.09
N ALA A 243 -59.00 45.74 -11.12
CA ALA A 243 -59.45 46.14 -9.79
C ALA A 243 -60.53 47.23 -9.84
N PHE A 244 -60.57 48.06 -10.87
CA PHE A 244 -61.56 49.14 -11.06
C PHE A 244 -62.93 48.65 -11.52
N ALA A 245 -63.10 47.35 -11.76
CA ALA A 245 -64.43 46.77 -12.04
C ALA A 245 -65.42 46.91 -10.84
N LEU A 246 -64.89 47.24 -9.66
CA LEU A 246 -65.64 47.49 -8.43
C LEU A 246 -66.26 48.91 -8.36
N ASP A 247 -65.89 49.81 -9.27
CA ASP A 247 -66.32 51.22 -9.25
C ASP A 247 -67.51 51.49 -10.16
N LYS A 248 -68.17 50.42 -10.60
CA LYS A 248 -69.45 50.47 -11.34
C LYS A 248 -70.60 50.09 -10.44
#